data_5c0dd9971869f54ebf9e7b67a540ca69
#
_entry.id   5c0dd9971869f54ebf9e7b67a540ca69
#
_cell.length_a   1.000
_cell.length_b   1.000
_cell.length_c   1.000
_cell.angle_alpha   90.00
_cell.angle_beta   90.00
_cell.angle_gamma   90.00
#
_symmetry.space_group_name_H-M   'P 1'
#
loop_
_entity.id
_entity.type
_entity.pdbx_description
1 polymer ?
#
loop_
_entity_poly.entity_id
_entity_poly.type
_entity_poly.pdbx_seq_one_letter_code
_entity_poly.pdbx_strand_id
1 'polypeptide(L)'
;MSLNKSFANLALMRKLRQTPPNIEGTFMTKRKLCAYALSLIVLSSATLLRTTIPTMAQPAERQAYYGETHVHTKLSFDAFIFGNRNGPDEAYRFAKGEKIFHPAGYEMKLRVPLDFQAVTDHAMYLGMVPAMFDTSTDVSKHPVATGLREAETPTERRLAFASMMPYLGQIVEDDLLDMNIVRSAWQEIKAAADRHNDPGQFTAFTGYEYTSSQNNFENLHRNVVFADGAPDEPYSRLISRNPENLWRWMDSLRVQGMDSISIPHNSNGSDGFMFSNQTYDGQPITQSYTDLRMRNEPIVEVTQVKGTSETHPLLSPRDEFAAFEIMPYQIATWNGSSLNGSYVREAYLRGLALQRAGAGNPYKFGLIGASDTHVGAGAFDENNYWSKIGIVDATGKLRGSVPLGWYERLNAQISRLGNAIYMSQVPAAANVGVPPANPAPGYMHQQWSTWGASGLAGVWADENTRASIFAALRRKETFATSGPRMRVRFFGGYGFGDDIFSKADMVTKAYARGVPMGGDLASRSAQSPEFLVWVTRDPASNALQRAQIVKGWIDAEGNTQEAVFDVACAGGVAVNPETQRCPDNNAT
;
A
#
# COMPACT_ATOMS: atom_id res chain seq x y z
N MET A 1 32.93 16.41 -24.37
CA MET A 1 32.59 16.38 -25.80
C MET A 1 31.14 15.89 -25.91
N SER A 2 30.35 16.77 -26.42
CA SER A 2 28.89 16.68 -26.58
C SER A 2 28.48 15.53 -27.50
N LEU A 3 27.42 14.83 -27.16
CA LEU A 3 26.43 14.36 -28.16
C LEU A 3 25.11 14.06 -27.48
N ASN A 4 24.24 15.06 -27.54
CA ASN A 4 22.79 14.93 -27.46
C ASN A 4 22.30 14.01 -28.58
N LYS A 5 21.45 13.03 -28.25
CA LYS A 5 20.36 12.61 -29.12
C LYS A 5 19.21 12.05 -28.32
N SER A 6 18.19 12.81 -28.23
CA SER A 6 16.78 12.59 -28.01
C SER A 6 16.22 11.39 -28.80
N PHE A 7 15.51 10.49 -28.13
CA PHE A 7 14.49 9.61 -28.71
C PHE A 7 13.34 9.54 -27.71
N ALA A 8 12.34 10.23 -27.97
CA ALA A 8 11.08 10.04 -28.69
C ALA A 8 10.14 9.01 -28.04
N ASN A 9 9.21 9.57 -27.34
CA ASN A 9 7.83 9.14 -27.03
C ASN A 9 7.26 8.03 -27.92
N LEU A 10 6.80 6.94 -27.31
CA LEU A 10 5.70 6.13 -27.83
C LEU A 10 4.43 6.44 -27.02
N ALA A 11 3.92 7.64 -27.23
CA ALA A 11 2.51 7.95 -27.07
C ALA A 11 2.00 8.31 -28.45
N LEU A 12 1.29 7.40 -29.09
CA LEU A 12 0.58 7.67 -30.31
C LEU A 12 -0.65 8.48 -29.96
N MET A 13 -0.49 9.80 -29.82
CA MET A 13 -1.55 10.78 -29.98
C MET A 13 -1.03 11.89 -30.88
N ARG A 14 -1.38 11.82 -32.16
CA ARG A 14 -1.20 12.93 -33.08
C ARG A 14 -2.29 13.99 -32.83
N LYS A 15 -1.78 15.20 -32.56
CA LYS A 15 -2.51 16.48 -32.51
C LYS A 15 -3.36 16.70 -33.75
N LEU A 16 -4.54 17.28 -33.55
CA LEU A 16 -5.07 18.31 -34.44
C LEU A 16 -5.45 19.52 -33.57
N ARG A 17 -4.60 20.54 -33.62
CA ARG A 17 -5.00 21.93 -33.34
C ARG A 17 -5.63 22.46 -34.63
N GLN A 18 -6.83 22.95 -34.56
CA GLN A 18 -7.33 23.96 -35.47
C GLN A 18 -7.92 25.11 -34.65
N THR A 19 -7.32 26.26 -34.85
CA THR A 19 -7.80 27.57 -34.41
C THR A 19 -9.05 27.95 -35.24
N PRO A 20 -10.04 28.64 -34.65
CA PRO A 20 -11.16 29.17 -35.38
C PRO A 20 -10.78 30.48 -36.11
N PRO A 21 -11.34 30.78 -37.31
CA PRO A 21 -11.17 32.06 -37.94
C PRO A 21 -12.14 33.11 -37.39
N ASN A 22 -11.63 34.31 -37.19
CA ASN A 22 -12.38 35.54 -37.00
C ASN A 22 -13.29 35.80 -38.20
N ILE A 23 -14.54 36.21 -37.94
CA ILE A 23 -15.32 36.97 -38.90
C ILE A 23 -15.90 38.18 -38.18
N GLU A 24 -15.42 39.34 -38.60
CA GLU A 24 -15.93 40.66 -38.26
C GLU A 24 -17.32 40.90 -38.87
N GLY A 25 -18.02 41.82 -38.22
CA GLY A 25 -19.40 42.11 -38.37
C GLY A 25 -19.83 42.80 -39.68
N THR A 26 -21.12 42.95 -39.78
CA THR A 26 -21.73 44.17 -40.34
C THR A 26 -23.19 44.30 -39.88
N PHE A 27 -23.50 45.49 -39.38
CA PHE A 27 -24.82 46.01 -39.05
C PHE A 27 -25.70 46.18 -40.29
N MET A 28 -27.02 45.98 -40.15
CA MET A 28 -28.08 46.91 -40.61
C MET A 28 -29.50 46.38 -40.31
N THR A 29 -30.18 47.01 -39.47
CA THR A 29 -31.36 47.91 -39.49
C THR A 29 -32.62 47.45 -40.18
N LYS A 30 -33.68 47.36 -39.34
CA LYS A 30 -35.02 47.97 -39.34
C LYS A 30 -36.09 47.60 -40.35
N ARG A 31 -37.29 47.35 -39.78
CA ARG A 31 -38.66 47.79 -40.08
C ARG A 31 -39.51 46.91 -41.03
N LYS A 32 -40.65 46.50 -40.62
CA LYS A 32 -42.03 46.96 -40.39
C LYS A 32 -42.99 45.80 -40.69
N LEU A 33 -43.91 45.57 -39.90
CA LEU A 33 -45.35 45.92 -39.75
C LEU A 33 -46.38 45.03 -40.52
N CYS A 34 -47.33 44.51 -39.66
CA CYS A 34 -48.79 44.29 -39.89
C CYS A 34 -49.25 43.33 -41.01
N ALA A 35 -50.11 42.37 -40.72
CA ALA A 35 -51.52 42.50 -40.43
C ALA A 35 -52.25 41.15 -40.34
N TYR A 36 -53.22 41.09 -39.46
CA TYR A 36 -54.41 40.27 -39.31
C TYR A 36 -54.81 39.19 -40.34
N ALA A 37 -55.14 37.99 -39.82
CA ALA A 37 -56.41 37.31 -40.10
C ALA A 37 -56.70 36.19 -39.06
N LEU A 38 -57.85 36.27 -38.41
CA LEU A 38 -58.48 35.22 -37.60
C LEU A 38 -58.87 34.03 -38.45
N SER A 39 -58.64 32.83 -38.01
CA SER A 39 -59.51 31.67 -38.30
C SER A 39 -59.42 30.66 -37.13
N LEU A 40 -60.52 30.44 -36.47
CA LEU A 40 -60.77 29.39 -35.49
C LEU A 40 -60.70 28.04 -36.21
N ILE A 41 -59.86 27.13 -35.63
CA ILE A 41 -60.02 25.68 -35.80
C ILE A 41 -59.79 25.02 -34.49
N VAL A 42 -60.73 24.16 -34.11
CA VAL A 42 -60.86 23.40 -32.88
C VAL A 42 -59.60 22.56 -32.59
N LEU A 43 -59.02 22.75 -31.43
CA LEU A 43 -57.91 21.94 -30.94
C LEU A 43 -58.41 20.67 -30.28
N SER A 44 -58.00 19.56 -30.80
CA SER A 44 -57.82 18.32 -30.01
C SER A 44 -56.47 18.36 -29.33
N SER A 45 -56.52 18.45 -27.96
CA SER A 45 -55.33 18.51 -27.11
C SER A 45 -54.64 17.12 -27.06
N ALA A 46 -53.63 16.91 -27.90
CA ALA A 46 -52.66 15.84 -27.67
C ALA A 46 -51.50 16.42 -26.89
N THR A 47 -51.53 16.24 -25.57
CA THR A 47 -50.40 16.51 -24.68
C THR A 47 -49.30 15.47 -24.95
N LEU A 48 -48.30 15.81 -25.79
CA LEU A 48 -47.07 15.05 -25.87
C LEU A 48 -46.34 15.21 -24.53
N LEU A 49 -46.50 14.24 -23.63
CA LEU A 49 -45.54 14.03 -22.59
C LEU A 49 -44.20 13.68 -23.29
N ARG A 50 -43.32 14.67 -23.44
CA ARG A 50 -41.90 14.38 -23.59
C ARG A 50 -41.42 13.76 -22.28
N THR A 51 -41.43 12.43 -22.20
CA THR A 51 -40.61 11.70 -21.27
C THR A 51 -39.16 12.03 -21.65
N THR A 52 -38.56 12.98 -20.94
CA THR A 52 -37.10 13.09 -20.89
C THR A 52 -36.62 11.80 -20.28
N ILE A 53 -36.20 10.86 -21.12
CA ILE A 53 -35.37 9.75 -20.65
C ILE A 53 -34.17 10.44 -19.99
N PRO A 54 -33.94 10.27 -18.69
CA PRO A 54 -32.73 10.82 -18.09
C PRO A 54 -31.58 10.23 -18.92
N THR A 55 -30.85 11.08 -19.59
CA THR A 55 -29.57 10.70 -20.18
C THR A 55 -28.75 10.22 -18.97
N MET A 56 -28.58 8.92 -18.85
CA MET A 56 -27.66 8.36 -17.87
C MET A 56 -26.36 9.10 -18.15
N ALA A 57 -25.94 9.94 -17.21
CA ALA A 57 -24.63 10.57 -17.28
C ALA A 57 -23.64 9.43 -17.51
N GLN A 58 -22.83 9.54 -18.58
CA GLN A 58 -21.74 8.57 -18.76
C GLN A 58 -20.96 8.56 -17.45
N PRO A 59 -20.68 7.38 -16.88
CA PRO A 59 -19.90 7.33 -15.67
C PRO A 59 -18.60 8.11 -15.91
N ALA A 60 -18.32 9.08 -15.04
CA ALA A 60 -17.11 9.86 -15.11
C ALA A 60 -15.93 8.89 -15.21
N GLU A 61 -14.99 9.14 -16.11
CA GLU A 61 -13.84 8.27 -16.27
C GLU A 61 -13.02 8.31 -14.99
N ARG A 62 -12.91 7.16 -14.28
CA ARG A 62 -12.13 7.05 -13.05
C ARG A 62 -10.69 7.49 -13.27
N GLN A 63 -10.18 8.28 -12.36
CA GLN A 63 -8.82 8.80 -12.37
C GLN A 63 -7.93 8.04 -11.39
N ALA A 64 -6.62 8.01 -11.66
CA ALA A 64 -5.65 7.44 -10.74
C ALA A 64 -5.29 8.45 -9.66
N TYR A 65 -5.50 8.08 -8.40
CA TYR A 65 -5.06 8.82 -7.22
C TYR A 65 -3.98 8.02 -6.49
N TYR A 66 -2.96 8.72 -5.99
CA TYR A 66 -1.82 8.12 -5.32
C TYR A 66 -1.79 8.53 -3.86
N GLY A 67 -1.57 7.57 -3.00
CA GLY A 67 -1.58 7.82 -1.56
C GLY A 67 -0.79 6.85 -0.73
N GLU A 68 -0.94 7.05 0.57
CA GLU A 68 -0.20 6.36 1.61
C GLU A 68 -1.16 5.92 2.71
N THR A 69 -1.09 4.65 3.10
CA THR A 69 -1.96 4.08 4.13
C THR A 69 -1.19 3.46 5.29
N HIS A 70 0.13 3.73 5.39
CA HIS A 70 0.98 3.13 6.41
C HIS A 70 2.04 4.13 6.89
N VAL A 71 1.64 4.99 7.84
CA VAL A 71 2.45 6.12 8.33
C VAL A 71 2.41 6.16 9.85
N HIS A 72 3.59 6.11 10.48
CA HIS A 72 3.78 6.29 11.92
C HIS A 72 4.27 7.69 12.24
N THR A 73 3.71 8.26 13.31
CA THR A 73 4.04 9.59 13.84
C THR A 73 4.72 9.47 15.21
N LYS A 74 4.86 10.60 15.92
CA LYS A 74 5.32 10.61 17.32
C LYS A 74 4.43 9.77 18.25
N LEU A 75 3.23 9.39 17.84
CA LEU A 75 2.27 8.66 18.67
C LEU A 75 2.54 7.16 18.71
N SER A 76 3.28 6.61 17.73
CA SER A 76 3.80 5.25 17.76
C SER A 76 4.96 5.15 18.73
N PHE A 77 4.93 4.12 19.59
CA PHE A 77 5.93 3.95 20.64
C PHE A 77 7.37 3.87 20.11
N ASP A 78 7.59 3.11 19.06
CA ASP A 78 8.90 2.89 18.45
C ASP A 78 9.38 4.12 17.64
N ALA A 79 8.50 4.74 16.85
CA ALA A 79 8.83 5.96 16.13
C ALA A 79 9.32 7.07 17.10
N PHE A 80 8.65 7.25 18.23
CA PHE A 80 9.06 8.20 19.25
C PHE A 80 10.39 7.82 19.90
N ILE A 81 10.57 6.55 20.27
CA ILE A 81 11.83 6.03 20.84
C ILE A 81 13.00 6.33 19.90
N PHE A 82 12.82 6.13 18.59
CA PHE A 82 13.84 6.36 17.58
C PHE A 82 13.99 7.82 17.15
N GLY A 83 13.36 8.74 17.87
CA GLY A 83 13.60 10.18 17.77
C GLY A 83 12.57 10.97 17.01
N ASN A 84 11.54 10.34 16.44
CA ASN A 84 10.49 11.07 15.73
C ASN A 84 9.68 11.96 16.67
N ARG A 85 9.47 13.19 16.22
CA ARG A 85 8.66 14.21 16.92
C ARG A 85 7.58 14.80 16.01
N ASN A 86 7.54 14.38 14.74
CA ASN A 86 6.48 14.74 13.81
C ASN A 86 5.16 14.06 14.25
N GLY A 87 4.14 14.86 14.44
CA GLY A 87 2.80 14.40 14.77
C GLY A 87 1.94 14.11 13.53
N PRO A 88 0.66 13.78 13.73
CA PRO A 88 -0.28 13.56 12.63
C PRO A 88 -0.42 14.77 11.70
N ASP A 89 -0.42 16.00 12.23
CA ASP A 89 -0.50 17.22 11.41
C ASP A 89 0.72 17.37 10.49
N GLU A 90 1.95 17.12 11.00
CA GLU A 90 3.16 17.16 10.19
C GLU A 90 3.13 16.11 9.09
N ALA A 91 2.65 14.89 9.37
CA ALA A 91 2.52 13.84 8.38
C ALA A 91 1.55 14.21 7.23
N TYR A 92 0.40 14.79 7.54
CA TYR A 92 -0.52 15.27 6.51
C TYR A 92 0.00 16.49 5.74
N ARG A 93 0.70 17.42 6.40
CA ARG A 93 1.35 18.55 5.73
C ARG A 93 2.41 18.07 4.74
N PHE A 94 3.24 17.10 5.15
CA PHE A 94 4.20 16.46 4.26
C PHE A 94 3.52 15.82 3.04
N ALA A 95 2.46 15.05 3.24
CA ALA A 95 1.70 14.43 2.15
C ALA A 95 1.17 15.46 1.15
N LYS A 96 0.75 16.63 1.62
CA LYS A 96 0.32 17.78 0.80
C LYS A 96 1.47 18.57 0.16
N GLY A 97 2.73 18.11 0.32
CA GLY A 97 3.92 18.68 -0.33
C GLY A 97 4.65 19.76 0.48
N GLU A 98 4.28 19.97 1.73
CA GLU A 98 5.06 20.82 2.62
C GLU A 98 6.33 20.09 3.08
N LYS A 99 7.35 20.85 3.48
CA LYS A 99 8.54 20.27 4.09
C LYS A 99 8.33 20.03 5.58
N ILE A 100 8.86 18.90 6.06
CA ILE A 100 9.03 18.61 7.48
C ILE A 100 10.49 18.20 7.75
N PHE A 101 10.83 17.96 9.01
CA PHE A 101 12.21 17.63 9.37
C PHE A 101 12.33 16.19 9.85
N HIS A 102 13.38 15.52 9.34
CA HIS A 102 13.79 14.23 9.86
C HIS A 102 14.34 14.37 11.29
N PRO A 103 14.21 13.34 12.17
CA PRO A 103 14.81 13.37 13.51
C PRO A 103 16.31 13.69 13.54
N ALA A 104 17.03 13.41 12.46
CA ALA A 104 18.44 13.77 12.31
C ALA A 104 18.69 15.23 11.82
N GLY A 105 17.63 16.05 11.66
CA GLY A 105 17.71 17.47 11.41
C GLY A 105 17.72 17.91 9.94
N TYR A 106 17.66 17.00 8.98
CA TYR A 106 17.55 17.38 7.56
C TYR A 106 16.10 17.50 7.08
N GLU A 107 15.89 18.24 6.00
CA GLU A 107 14.57 18.48 5.42
C GLU A 107 14.09 17.25 4.63
N MET A 108 12.80 16.93 4.75
CA MET A 108 12.08 15.95 3.93
C MET A 108 10.96 16.66 3.19
N LYS A 109 10.86 16.43 1.88
CA LYS A 109 9.82 17.04 1.04
C LYS A 109 9.53 16.17 -0.17
N LEU A 110 8.26 15.97 -0.48
CA LEU A 110 7.84 15.28 -1.71
C LEU A 110 8.06 16.15 -2.95
N ARG A 111 8.48 15.54 -4.04
CA ARG A 111 8.54 16.19 -5.35
C ARG A 111 7.14 16.49 -5.88
N VAL A 112 6.20 15.57 -5.68
CA VAL A 112 4.78 15.69 -6.05
C VAL A 112 3.95 15.31 -4.84
N PRO A 113 2.98 16.15 -4.40
CA PRO A 113 2.08 15.83 -3.29
C PRO A 113 1.31 14.52 -3.51
N LEU A 114 0.92 13.86 -2.43
CA LEU A 114 -0.02 12.74 -2.47
C LEU A 114 -1.45 13.27 -2.65
N ASP A 115 -2.33 12.39 -3.13
CA ASP A 115 -3.76 12.69 -3.27
C ASP A 115 -4.53 12.28 -2.00
N PHE A 116 -4.04 11.26 -1.28
CA PHE A 116 -4.65 10.81 -0.02
C PHE A 116 -3.63 10.22 0.94
N GLN A 117 -3.96 10.23 2.24
CA GLN A 117 -3.15 9.57 3.28
C GLN A 117 -4.01 9.12 4.46
N ALA A 118 -3.59 8.05 5.13
CA ALA A 118 -3.99 7.67 6.48
C ALA A 118 -2.77 7.66 7.39
N VAL A 119 -2.86 8.32 8.55
CA VAL A 119 -1.93 8.08 9.66
C VAL A 119 -2.38 6.81 10.37
N THR A 120 -1.45 5.89 10.61
CA THR A 120 -1.72 4.53 11.12
C THR A 120 -0.76 4.14 12.23
N ASP A 121 -0.64 4.99 13.24
CA ASP A 121 0.16 4.69 14.43
C ASP A 121 -0.27 3.38 15.10
N HIS A 122 0.67 2.69 15.72
CA HIS A 122 0.40 1.45 16.47
C HIS A 122 -0.67 1.69 17.54
N ALA A 123 -1.78 0.95 17.49
CA ALA A 123 -2.82 1.01 18.53
C ALA A 123 -2.34 0.52 19.89
N MET A 124 -1.34 -0.37 19.88
CA MET A 124 -0.68 -0.87 21.08
C MET A 124 0.21 0.23 21.67
N TYR A 125 -0.05 0.62 22.92
CA TYR A 125 0.68 1.70 23.61
C TYR A 125 0.65 3.05 22.88
N LEU A 126 -0.43 3.34 22.15
CA LEU A 126 -0.63 4.58 21.41
C LEU A 126 -0.47 5.80 22.33
N GLY A 127 0.47 6.70 22.00
CA GLY A 127 0.74 7.91 22.79
C GLY A 127 1.43 7.70 24.14
N MET A 128 1.66 6.45 24.58
CA MET A 128 2.23 6.17 25.90
C MET A 128 3.67 6.66 26.04
N VAL A 129 4.52 6.43 25.04
CA VAL A 129 5.92 6.85 25.10
C VAL A 129 6.08 8.37 25.10
N PRO A 130 5.39 9.17 24.26
CA PRO A 130 5.31 10.61 24.43
C PRO A 130 4.92 11.04 25.86
N ALA A 131 3.91 10.41 26.44
CA ALA A 131 3.46 10.71 27.80
C ALA A 131 4.52 10.37 28.87
N MET A 132 5.37 9.36 28.66
CA MET A 132 6.52 9.07 29.54
C MET A 132 7.59 10.17 29.56
N PHE A 133 7.65 10.99 28.52
CA PHE A 133 8.54 12.16 28.44
C PHE A 133 7.94 13.43 29.08
N ASP A 134 6.63 13.47 29.28
CA ASP A 134 5.97 14.53 30.02
C ASP A 134 6.01 14.22 31.52
N THR A 135 6.87 14.89 32.26
CA THR A 135 7.09 14.68 33.71
C THR A 135 5.89 15.00 34.58
N SER A 136 4.82 15.59 34.01
CA SER A 136 3.57 15.84 34.71
C SER A 136 2.66 14.60 34.78
N THR A 137 2.90 13.58 33.96
CA THR A 137 2.11 12.35 33.91
C THR A 137 2.56 11.31 34.93
N ASP A 138 1.66 10.42 35.34
CA ASP A 138 2.03 9.33 36.23
C ASP A 138 2.93 8.28 35.56
N VAL A 139 2.69 7.98 34.27
CA VAL A 139 3.53 7.03 33.50
C VAL A 139 4.98 7.52 33.34
N SER A 140 5.25 8.81 33.48
CA SER A 140 6.62 9.35 33.47
C SER A 140 7.46 8.89 34.65
N LYS A 141 6.83 8.45 35.74
CA LYS A 141 7.49 7.94 36.98
C LYS A 141 7.85 6.47 36.85
N HIS A 142 7.35 5.76 35.84
CA HIS A 142 7.64 4.35 35.62
C HIS A 142 9.13 4.12 35.33
N PRO A 143 9.77 3.05 35.88
CA PRO A 143 11.21 2.80 35.71
C PRO A 143 11.67 2.79 34.24
N VAL A 144 10.87 2.24 33.34
CA VAL A 144 11.16 2.22 31.88
C VAL A 144 11.28 3.64 31.31
N ALA A 145 10.47 4.58 31.79
CA ALA A 145 10.45 5.96 31.28
C ALA A 145 11.79 6.69 31.46
N THR A 146 12.52 6.42 32.55
CA THR A 146 13.83 7.04 32.78
C THR A 146 14.83 6.64 31.72
N GLY A 147 14.99 5.34 31.44
CA GLY A 147 15.90 4.85 30.39
C GLY A 147 15.53 5.35 29.00
N LEU A 148 14.22 5.50 28.71
CA LEU A 148 13.74 6.09 27.43
C LEU A 148 14.13 7.56 27.29
N ARG A 149 13.99 8.36 28.36
CA ARG A 149 14.33 9.80 28.36
C ARG A 149 15.83 10.06 28.22
N GLU A 150 16.65 9.24 28.84
CA GLU A 150 18.11 9.40 28.87
C GLU A 150 18.79 8.91 27.58
N ALA A 151 18.10 8.17 26.73
CA ALA A 151 18.65 7.65 25.48
C ALA A 151 18.80 8.77 24.42
N GLU A 152 20.03 9.09 24.02
CA GLU A 152 20.34 10.14 23.03
C GLU A 152 20.91 9.56 21.73
N THR A 153 21.83 8.60 21.86
CA THR A 153 22.53 8.00 20.72
C THR A 153 21.72 6.90 20.03
N PRO A 154 22.01 6.56 18.77
CA PRO A 154 21.36 5.44 18.07
C PRO A 154 21.45 4.10 18.84
N THR A 155 22.55 3.87 19.57
CA THR A 155 22.73 2.65 20.36
C THR A 155 21.84 2.66 21.61
N GLU A 156 21.81 3.77 22.34
CA GLU A 156 20.95 3.93 23.51
C GLU A 156 19.47 3.84 23.16
N ARG A 157 19.05 4.42 22.04
CA ARG A 157 17.67 4.28 21.55
C ARG A 157 17.28 2.84 21.25
N ARG A 158 18.19 2.03 20.71
CA ARG A 158 17.95 0.58 20.53
C ARG A 158 17.85 -0.17 21.84
N LEU A 159 18.68 0.17 22.83
CA LEU A 159 18.60 -0.41 24.18
C LEU A 159 17.29 0.01 24.88
N ALA A 160 16.90 1.27 24.73
CA ALA A 160 15.64 1.78 25.25
C ALA A 160 14.43 1.07 24.61
N PHE A 161 14.47 0.83 23.28
CA PHE A 161 13.45 -0.01 22.62
C PHE A 161 13.43 -1.44 23.19
N ALA A 162 14.61 -2.04 23.44
CA ALA A 162 14.70 -3.38 24.03
C ALA A 162 14.06 -3.45 25.42
N SER A 163 14.08 -2.38 26.22
CA SER A 163 13.43 -2.34 27.53
C SER A 163 11.89 -2.39 27.45
N MET A 164 11.31 -2.06 26.31
CA MET A 164 9.87 -2.21 26.06
C MET A 164 9.46 -3.64 25.65
N MET A 165 10.42 -4.49 25.23
CA MET A 165 10.11 -5.82 24.70
C MET A 165 9.30 -6.73 25.62
N PRO A 166 9.52 -6.74 26.97
CA PRO A 166 8.69 -7.53 27.89
C PRO A 166 7.20 -7.14 27.84
N TYR A 167 6.90 -5.85 27.70
CA TYR A 167 5.54 -5.31 27.55
C TYR A 167 4.97 -5.60 26.17
N LEU A 168 5.75 -5.34 25.14
CA LEU A 168 5.37 -5.65 23.76
C LEU A 168 5.11 -7.15 23.56
N GLY A 169 5.88 -8.01 24.21
CA GLY A 169 5.69 -9.46 24.20
C GLY A 169 4.55 -9.96 25.10
N GLN A 170 3.98 -9.08 25.95
CA GLN A 170 3.03 -9.45 27.02
C GLN A 170 3.59 -10.56 27.93
N ILE A 171 4.90 -10.46 28.27
CA ILE A 171 5.62 -11.40 29.12
C ILE A 171 5.50 -11.00 30.60
N VAL A 172 5.36 -9.69 30.86
CA VAL A 172 5.17 -9.11 32.20
C VAL A 172 3.74 -8.61 32.35
N GLU A 173 3.30 -8.40 33.59
CA GLU A 173 2.05 -7.72 33.91
C GLU A 173 2.11 -6.29 33.36
N ASP A 174 1.03 -5.85 32.72
CA ASP A 174 0.98 -4.54 32.06
C ASP A 174 0.58 -3.46 33.07
N ASP A 175 1.58 -2.88 33.73
CA ASP A 175 1.45 -1.72 34.62
C ASP A 175 1.75 -0.38 33.92
N LEU A 176 1.99 -0.44 32.58
CA LEU A 176 2.31 0.71 31.75
C LEU A 176 1.08 1.37 31.12
N LEU A 177 0.04 0.61 30.82
CA LEU A 177 -1.06 1.05 29.97
C LEU A 177 -2.00 2.00 30.69
N ASP A 178 -2.14 3.23 30.18
CA ASP A 178 -3.19 4.18 30.56
C ASP A 178 -4.11 4.45 29.36
N MET A 179 -5.34 3.94 29.44
CA MET A 179 -6.34 4.10 28.38
C MET A 179 -6.80 5.55 28.16
N ASN A 180 -6.62 6.48 29.14
CA ASN A 180 -6.92 7.89 28.92
C ASN A 180 -5.89 8.52 27.98
N ILE A 181 -4.61 8.14 28.10
CA ILE A 181 -3.56 8.55 27.18
C ILE A 181 -3.84 7.98 25.78
N VAL A 182 -4.16 6.70 25.67
CA VAL A 182 -4.51 6.05 24.41
C VAL A 182 -5.70 6.76 23.74
N ARG A 183 -6.78 7.03 24.47
CA ARG A 183 -7.94 7.76 23.93
C ARG A 183 -7.57 9.18 23.48
N SER A 184 -6.76 9.90 24.26
CA SER A 184 -6.31 11.25 23.91
C SER A 184 -5.50 11.25 22.62
N ALA A 185 -4.53 10.34 22.48
CA ALA A 185 -3.72 10.19 21.27
C ALA A 185 -4.58 9.77 20.06
N TRP A 186 -5.55 8.89 20.27
CA TRP A 186 -6.51 8.52 19.23
C TRP A 186 -7.37 9.69 18.76
N GLN A 187 -7.83 10.55 19.68
CA GLN A 187 -8.54 11.77 19.31
C GLN A 187 -7.65 12.76 18.55
N GLU A 188 -6.33 12.83 18.85
CA GLU A 188 -5.38 13.66 18.09
C GLU A 188 -5.32 13.18 16.62
N ILE A 189 -5.23 11.87 16.37
CA ILE A 189 -5.24 11.29 15.01
C ILE A 189 -6.55 11.61 14.28
N LYS A 190 -7.70 11.35 14.92
CA LYS A 190 -9.03 11.64 14.33
C LYS A 190 -9.16 13.11 13.96
N ALA A 191 -8.85 14.00 14.89
CA ALA A 191 -8.96 15.43 14.68
C ALA A 191 -7.99 15.94 13.59
N ALA A 192 -6.78 15.39 13.50
CA ALA A 192 -5.85 15.74 12.44
C ALA A 192 -6.37 15.29 11.06
N ALA A 193 -6.88 14.06 10.95
CA ALA A 193 -7.49 13.58 9.71
C ALA A 193 -8.65 14.47 9.25
N ASP A 194 -9.50 14.93 10.16
CA ASP A 194 -10.62 15.81 9.82
C ASP A 194 -10.14 17.21 9.40
N ARG A 195 -9.14 17.79 10.09
CA ARG A 195 -8.57 19.11 9.74
C ARG A 195 -7.92 19.13 8.37
N HIS A 196 -7.28 18.01 7.98
CA HIS A 196 -6.52 17.94 6.74
C HIS A 196 -7.32 17.41 5.56
N ASN A 197 -8.52 16.87 5.77
CA ASN A 197 -9.40 16.41 4.71
C ASN A 197 -9.98 17.59 3.93
N ASP A 198 -9.62 17.70 2.66
CA ASP A 198 -10.05 18.74 1.72
C ASP A 198 -10.60 18.08 0.45
N PRO A 199 -11.91 17.73 0.44
CA PRO A 199 -12.53 16.99 -0.66
C PRO A 199 -12.29 17.65 -2.02
N GLY A 200 -11.86 16.86 -2.98
CA GLY A 200 -11.47 17.31 -4.32
C GLY A 200 -10.00 17.69 -4.46
N GLN A 201 -9.26 17.90 -3.36
CA GLN A 201 -7.84 18.25 -3.36
C GLN A 201 -7.00 17.20 -2.64
N PHE A 202 -7.35 16.84 -1.41
CA PHE A 202 -6.62 15.88 -0.60
C PHE A 202 -7.57 15.14 0.34
N THR A 203 -7.51 13.82 0.32
CA THR A 203 -8.30 12.98 1.23
C THR A 203 -7.45 12.50 2.41
N ALA A 204 -7.82 12.87 3.62
CA ALA A 204 -7.24 12.36 4.84
C ALA A 204 -8.18 11.33 5.50
N PHE A 205 -7.68 10.11 5.74
CA PHE A 205 -8.42 9.05 6.43
C PHE A 205 -7.98 8.92 7.88
N THR A 206 -8.91 8.58 8.76
CA THR A 206 -8.60 8.08 10.10
C THR A 206 -8.18 6.61 10.02
N GLY A 207 -7.08 6.26 10.66
CA GLY A 207 -6.60 4.88 10.69
C GLY A 207 -5.69 4.61 11.88
N TYR A 208 -5.35 3.35 12.07
CA TYR A 208 -4.37 2.87 13.05
C TYR A 208 -3.81 1.52 12.63
N GLU A 209 -2.67 1.12 13.19
CA GLU A 209 -2.13 -0.21 12.98
C GLU A 209 -2.49 -1.16 14.12
N TYR A 210 -3.14 -2.27 13.76
CA TYR A 210 -3.31 -3.45 14.59
C TYR A 210 -2.05 -4.31 14.49
N THR A 211 -1.12 -4.12 15.43
CA THR A 211 0.22 -4.72 15.45
C THR A 211 0.19 -6.06 16.16
N SER A 212 -0.19 -7.14 15.49
CA SER A 212 -0.34 -8.47 16.09
C SER A 212 0.75 -9.45 15.67
N SER A 213 0.93 -10.48 16.49
CA SER A 213 1.77 -11.66 16.23
C SER A 213 1.12 -12.88 16.86
N GLN A 214 1.42 -14.08 16.37
CA GLN A 214 0.92 -15.32 16.97
C GLN A 214 1.71 -15.67 18.24
N ASN A 215 3.03 -15.79 18.11
CA ASN A 215 3.91 -16.10 19.24
C ASN A 215 4.67 -14.85 19.68
N ASN A 216 5.68 -14.41 18.92
CA ASN A 216 6.55 -13.30 19.31
C ASN A 216 6.77 -12.27 18.21
N PHE A 217 7.24 -12.68 17.01
CA PHE A 217 7.77 -11.76 15.99
C PHE A 217 7.16 -11.97 14.61
N GLU A 218 6.24 -12.93 14.46
CA GLU A 218 5.54 -13.16 13.22
C GLU A 218 4.67 -11.93 12.91
N ASN A 219 4.88 -11.34 11.75
CA ASN A 219 4.13 -10.16 11.38
C ASN A 219 2.70 -10.53 10.95
N LEU A 220 1.75 -10.33 11.86
CA LEU A 220 0.32 -10.41 11.58
C LEU A 220 -0.33 -9.03 11.66
N HIS A 221 0.43 -7.99 11.30
CA HIS A 221 0.01 -6.59 11.37
C HIS A 221 -0.99 -6.23 10.28
N ARG A 222 -1.89 -5.30 10.58
CA ARG A 222 -2.90 -4.74 9.67
C ARG A 222 -3.12 -3.28 9.94
N ASN A 223 -3.11 -2.46 8.90
CA ASN A 223 -3.62 -1.10 9.00
C ASN A 223 -5.15 -1.13 8.90
N VAL A 224 -5.82 -0.55 9.86
CA VAL A 224 -7.28 -0.36 9.84
C VAL A 224 -7.57 1.06 9.42
N VAL A 225 -8.33 1.22 8.33
CA VAL A 225 -8.69 2.52 7.75
C VAL A 225 -10.21 2.64 7.74
N PHE A 226 -10.73 3.74 8.26
CA PHE A 226 -12.16 4.03 8.35
C PHE A 226 -12.63 4.84 7.15
N ALA A 227 -13.81 4.51 6.63
CA ALA A 227 -14.43 5.24 5.52
C ALA A 227 -14.81 6.66 5.92
N ASP A 228 -15.50 6.78 7.04
CA ASP A 228 -15.91 8.00 7.70
C ASP A 228 -16.39 7.66 9.12
N GLY A 229 -16.04 8.51 10.08
CA GLY A 229 -16.27 8.20 11.49
C GLY A 229 -15.43 7.02 12.00
N ALA A 230 -15.03 7.06 13.25
CA ALA A 230 -14.25 6.02 13.90
C ALA A 230 -14.64 5.90 15.38
N PRO A 231 -14.48 4.73 16.01
CA PRO A 231 -14.85 4.51 17.41
C PRO A 231 -14.03 5.39 18.36
N ASP A 232 -14.40 5.39 19.64
CA ASP A 232 -13.69 6.17 20.67
C ASP A 232 -12.34 5.57 21.05
N GLU A 233 -12.13 4.28 20.77
CA GLU A 233 -10.89 3.56 21.05
C GLU A 233 -10.51 2.67 19.87
N PRO A 234 -9.19 2.58 19.53
CA PRO A 234 -8.73 1.62 18.52
C PRO A 234 -8.66 0.21 19.11
N TYR A 235 -8.96 -0.81 18.29
CA TYR A 235 -8.84 -2.21 18.69
C TYR A 235 -7.38 -2.65 18.57
N SER A 236 -6.75 -2.98 19.70
CA SER A 236 -5.34 -3.38 19.72
C SER A 236 -5.16 -4.87 20.01
N ARG A 237 -3.93 -5.36 19.79
CA ARG A 237 -3.54 -6.73 20.17
C ARG A 237 -3.60 -6.97 21.70
N LEU A 238 -3.59 -5.93 22.51
CA LEU A 238 -3.75 -6.04 23.97
C LEU A 238 -5.16 -6.55 24.34
N ILE A 239 -6.16 -6.30 23.46
CA ILE A 239 -7.50 -6.86 23.57
C ILE A 239 -7.52 -8.29 23.05
N SER A 240 -6.96 -8.54 21.88
CA SER A 240 -6.83 -9.87 21.28
C SER A 240 -5.74 -9.88 20.22
N ARG A 241 -4.91 -10.92 20.21
CA ARG A 241 -3.91 -11.16 19.17
C ARG A 241 -4.51 -11.82 17.91
N ASN A 242 -5.69 -12.44 18.04
CA ASN A 242 -6.35 -13.13 16.94
C ASN A 242 -7.02 -12.14 15.98
N PRO A 243 -6.57 -12.02 14.71
CA PRO A 243 -7.14 -11.10 13.74
C PRO A 243 -8.61 -11.37 13.39
N GLU A 244 -9.10 -12.61 13.62
CA GLU A 244 -10.52 -12.90 13.42
C GLU A 244 -11.41 -12.15 14.41
N ASN A 245 -10.91 -11.86 15.62
CA ASN A 245 -11.62 -11.05 16.61
C ASN A 245 -11.63 -9.57 16.19
N LEU A 246 -10.54 -9.07 15.57
CA LEU A 246 -10.54 -7.75 14.95
C LEU A 246 -11.63 -7.67 13.86
N TRP A 247 -11.72 -8.65 12.96
CA TRP A 247 -12.73 -8.63 11.88
C TRP A 247 -14.17 -8.69 12.43
N ARG A 248 -14.43 -9.47 13.48
CA ARG A 248 -15.76 -9.48 14.14
C ARG A 248 -16.08 -8.15 14.79
N TRP A 249 -15.09 -7.51 15.41
CA TRP A 249 -15.24 -6.16 15.95
C TRP A 249 -15.53 -5.14 14.85
N MET A 250 -14.82 -5.17 13.71
CA MET A 250 -15.08 -4.32 12.55
C MET A 250 -16.51 -4.54 12.01
N ASP A 251 -16.98 -5.79 11.94
CA ASP A 251 -18.37 -6.09 11.55
C ASP A 251 -19.38 -5.47 12.53
N SER A 252 -19.09 -5.48 13.83
CA SER A 252 -19.97 -4.85 14.84
C SER A 252 -20.03 -3.33 14.71
N LEU A 253 -18.91 -2.69 14.31
CA LEU A 253 -18.89 -1.26 14.02
C LEU A 253 -19.66 -0.91 12.73
N ARG A 254 -19.57 -1.77 11.73
CA ARG A 254 -20.29 -1.59 10.45
C ARG A 254 -21.82 -1.59 10.66
N VAL A 255 -22.33 -2.41 11.59
CA VAL A 255 -23.75 -2.37 11.98
C VAL A 255 -24.12 -1.03 12.61
N GLN A 256 -23.17 -0.32 13.22
CA GLN A 256 -23.34 1.00 13.80
C GLN A 256 -23.09 2.14 12.79
N GLY A 257 -22.83 1.82 11.51
CA GLY A 257 -22.58 2.81 10.46
C GLY A 257 -21.11 3.22 10.29
N MET A 258 -20.19 2.63 11.06
CA MET A 258 -18.74 2.89 10.95
C MET A 258 -18.08 1.80 10.10
N ASP A 259 -17.96 2.04 8.78
CA ASP A 259 -17.30 1.08 7.88
C ASP A 259 -15.78 1.26 7.88
N SER A 260 -15.07 0.14 7.80
CA SER A 260 -13.60 0.10 7.77
C SER A 260 -13.10 -1.09 6.98
N ILE A 261 -11.85 -1.01 6.52
CA ILE A 261 -11.07 -2.12 5.96
C ILE A 261 -9.81 -2.32 6.79
N SER A 262 -9.34 -3.55 6.87
CA SER A 262 -8.02 -3.89 7.37
C SER A 262 -7.11 -4.32 6.23
N ILE A 263 -5.84 -3.90 6.29
CA ILE A 263 -4.85 -4.06 5.22
C ILE A 263 -3.65 -4.80 5.78
N PRO A 264 -3.57 -6.12 5.60
CA PRO A 264 -2.40 -6.88 6.02
C PRO A 264 -1.15 -6.41 5.28
N HIS A 265 -0.02 -6.36 6.00
CA HIS A 265 1.25 -5.90 5.45
C HIS A 265 2.43 -6.69 6.00
N ASN A 266 3.60 -6.55 5.38
CA ASN A 266 4.82 -7.30 5.71
C ASN A 266 4.59 -8.80 5.85
N SER A 267 3.77 -9.37 5.00
CA SER A 267 3.50 -10.81 5.05
C SER A 267 4.76 -11.64 4.81
N ASN A 268 5.77 -11.10 4.10
CA ASN A 268 7.10 -11.70 3.97
C ASN A 268 7.76 -12.01 5.32
N GLY A 269 7.45 -11.26 6.39
CA GLY A 269 7.92 -11.49 7.76
C GLY A 269 6.95 -12.26 8.66
N SER A 270 5.89 -12.86 8.12
CA SER A 270 4.82 -13.49 8.90
C SER A 270 5.06 -14.94 9.31
N ASP A 271 6.18 -15.53 8.92
CA ASP A 271 6.51 -16.94 9.16
C ASP A 271 5.43 -17.92 8.66
N GLY A 272 4.74 -17.56 7.56
CA GLY A 272 3.69 -18.36 6.95
C GLY A 272 2.29 -18.19 7.55
N PHE A 273 2.15 -17.42 8.61
CA PHE A 273 0.87 -17.29 9.31
C PHE A 273 -0.10 -16.29 8.64
N MET A 274 0.39 -15.33 7.85
CA MET A 274 -0.49 -14.35 7.22
C MET A 274 -1.49 -14.99 6.25
N PHE A 275 -1.04 -15.97 5.47
CA PHE A 275 -1.85 -16.67 4.47
C PHE A 275 -1.90 -18.19 4.72
N SER A 276 -2.16 -18.55 5.96
CA SER A 276 -2.22 -19.94 6.42
C SER A 276 -3.41 -20.71 5.83
N ASN A 277 -3.30 -22.03 5.74
CA ASN A 277 -4.44 -22.95 5.44
C ASN A 277 -5.36 -23.19 6.64
N GLN A 278 -5.03 -22.59 7.79
CA GLN A 278 -5.75 -22.75 9.05
C GLN A 278 -6.10 -21.37 9.62
N THR A 279 -7.12 -21.34 10.47
CA THR A 279 -7.47 -20.19 11.30
C THR A 279 -6.34 -19.89 12.29
N TYR A 280 -6.42 -18.75 12.99
CA TYR A 280 -5.45 -18.39 14.03
C TYR A 280 -5.33 -19.49 15.11
N ASP A 281 -6.43 -20.16 15.44
CA ASP A 281 -6.47 -21.22 16.45
C ASP A 281 -6.22 -22.63 15.87
N GLY A 282 -5.68 -22.73 14.65
CA GLY A 282 -5.28 -23.97 13.99
C GLY A 282 -6.44 -24.81 13.43
N GLN A 283 -7.65 -24.24 13.29
CA GLN A 283 -8.78 -24.96 12.69
C GLN A 283 -8.76 -24.83 11.16
N PRO A 284 -9.35 -25.77 10.42
CA PRO A 284 -9.50 -25.66 8.98
C PRO A 284 -10.25 -24.40 8.57
N ILE A 285 -9.82 -23.76 7.46
CA ILE A 285 -10.55 -22.65 6.83
C ILE A 285 -11.93 -23.13 6.37
N THR A 286 -12.95 -22.31 6.60
CA THR A 286 -14.35 -22.57 6.21
C THR A 286 -14.87 -21.43 5.33
N GLN A 287 -16.02 -21.64 4.67
CA GLN A 287 -16.68 -20.57 3.92
C GLN A 287 -16.98 -19.35 4.81
N SER A 288 -17.41 -19.55 6.05
CA SER A 288 -17.71 -18.45 6.98
C SER A 288 -16.46 -17.65 7.36
N TYR A 289 -15.30 -18.30 7.52
CA TYR A 289 -14.02 -17.61 7.69
C TYR A 289 -13.66 -16.79 6.43
N THR A 290 -13.81 -17.40 5.25
CA THR A 290 -13.56 -16.72 3.98
C THR A 290 -14.41 -15.46 3.84
N ASP A 291 -15.71 -15.56 4.10
CA ASP A 291 -16.64 -14.44 4.00
C ASP A 291 -16.30 -13.33 5.01
N LEU A 292 -15.96 -13.71 6.24
CA LEU A 292 -15.54 -12.77 7.29
C LEU A 292 -14.24 -12.03 6.88
N ARG A 293 -13.23 -12.77 6.41
CA ARG A 293 -11.95 -12.19 6.01
C ARG A 293 -12.09 -11.28 4.80
N MET A 294 -12.70 -11.74 3.71
CA MET A 294 -12.82 -10.97 2.47
C MET A 294 -13.67 -9.70 2.63
N ARG A 295 -14.64 -9.70 3.54
CA ARG A 295 -15.40 -8.50 3.89
C ARG A 295 -14.56 -7.45 4.60
N ASN A 296 -13.57 -7.85 5.39
CA ASN A 296 -12.75 -6.97 6.21
C ASN A 296 -11.35 -6.73 5.65
N GLU A 297 -10.76 -7.69 4.90
CA GLU A 297 -9.45 -7.60 4.26
C GLU A 297 -9.57 -7.72 2.72
N PRO A 298 -10.15 -6.73 2.02
CA PRO A 298 -10.29 -6.80 0.56
C PRO A 298 -8.99 -6.54 -0.20
N ILE A 299 -8.00 -5.90 0.42
CA ILE A 299 -6.71 -5.52 -0.18
C ILE A 299 -5.55 -5.90 0.72
N VAL A 300 -4.35 -6.00 0.14
CA VAL A 300 -3.09 -6.28 0.84
C VAL A 300 -2.01 -5.31 0.38
N GLU A 301 -1.15 -4.91 1.29
CA GLU A 301 0.07 -4.18 1.01
C GLU A 301 1.14 -5.17 0.53
N VAL A 302 1.52 -5.06 -0.74
CA VAL A 302 2.41 -6.02 -1.41
C VAL A 302 3.87 -5.59 -1.41
N THR A 303 4.15 -4.31 -1.17
CA THR A 303 5.51 -3.76 -1.13
C THR A 303 5.59 -2.55 -0.22
N GLN A 304 6.72 -2.43 0.47
CA GLN A 304 7.09 -1.29 1.31
C GLN A 304 8.63 -1.29 1.52
N VAL A 305 9.14 -0.36 2.34
CA VAL A 305 10.60 -0.25 2.59
C VAL A 305 11.25 -1.54 3.14
N LYS A 306 10.52 -2.38 3.87
CA LYS A 306 10.99 -3.69 4.37
C LYS A 306 10.86 -4.82 3.33
N GLY A 307 10.86 -4.46 2.05
CA GLY A 307 10.89 -5.38 0.92
C GLY A 307 9.52 -5.80 0.41
N THR A 308 9.57 -6.64 -0.62
CA THR A 308 8.38 -7.17 -1.28
C THR A 308 7.73 -8.29 -0.50
N SER A 309 6.40 -8.30 -0.50
CA SER A 309 5.56 -9.45 -0.14
C SER A 309 4.93 -10.11 -1.37
N GLU A 310 5.33 -9.74 -2.60
CA GLU A 310 4.74 -10.27 -3.83
C GLU A 310 5.07 -11.75 -4.02
N THR A 311 6.36 -12.06 -4.17
CA THR A 311 6.86 -13.41 -4.36
C THR A 311 8.32 -13.55 -3.92
N HIS A 312 8.87 -14.76 -4.05
CA HIS A 312 10.25 -15.09 -3.73
C HIS A 312 10.82 -16.02 -4.81
N PRO A 313 12.14 -15.98 -5.16
CA PRO A 313 12.73 -16.82 -6.20
C PRO A 313 12.48 -18.33 -6.04
N LEU A 314 12.38 -18.80 -4.80
CA LEU A 314 12.07 -20.22 -4.52
C LEU A 314 10.58 -20.57 -4.73
N LEU A 315 9.67 -19.59 -4.72
CA LEU A 315 8.25 -19.78 -5.01
C LEU A 315 7.94 -19.56 -6.50
N SER A 316 8.65 -18.64 -7.14
CA SER A 316 8.49 -18.27 -8.56
C SER A 316 9.81 -18.40 -9.31
N PRO A 317 10.35 -19.63 -9.48
CA PRO A 317 11.71 -19.84 -10.04
C PRO A 317 11.83 -19.52 -11.54
N ARG A 318 10.70 -19.26 -12.22
CA ARG A 318 10.66 -18.89 -13.65
C ARG A 318 10.44 -17.39 -13.87
N ASP A 319 10.41 -16.61 -12.80
CA ASP A 319 10.29 -15.16 -12.84
C ASP A 319 11.63 -14.50 -12.55
N GLU A 320 12.21 -13.84 -13.54
CA GLU A 320 13.50 -13.14 -13.46
C GLU A 320 13.47 -11.96 -12.47
N PHE A 321 12.28 -11.44 -12.13
CA PHE A 321 12.13 -10.34 -11.19
C PHE A 321 11.74 -10.80 -9.77
N ALA A 322 11.59 -12.09 -9.53
CA ALA A 322 11.22 -12.62 -8.22
C ALA A 322 12.21 -12.28 -7.09
N ALA A 323 13.45 -11.88 -7.44
CA ALA A 323 14.48 -11.47 -6.48
C ALA A 323 14.44 -9.98 -6.11
N PHE A 324 13.46 -9.21 -6.63
CA PHE A 324 13.38 -7.78 -6.38
C PHE A 324 13.05 -7.48 -4.90
N GLU A 325 13.88 -6.67 -4.26
CA GLU A 325 13.71 -6.16 -2.88
C GLU A 325 13.34 -7.24 -1.83
N ILE A 326 14.04 -8.35 -1.83
CA ILE A 326 13.81 -9.43 -0.85
C ILE A 326 14.33 -9.05 0.54
N MET A 327 13.45 -9.12 1.56
CA MET A 327 13.81 -9.10 2.98
C MET A 327 13.22 -10.35 3.65
N PRO A 328 14.01 -11.42 3.84
CA PRO A 328 13.50 -12.75 4.20
C PRO A 328 13.44 -13.00 5.71
N TYR A 329 13.34 -11.94 6.52
CA TYR A 329 13.40 -12.05 7.97
C TYR A 329 12.10 -11.67 8.64
N GLN A 330 11.83 -12.28 9.80
CA GLN A 330 10.82 -11.77 10.74
C GLN A 330 11.26 -10.38 11.24
N ILE A 331 10.30 -9.48 11.42
CA ILE A 331 10.57 -8.09 11.74
C ILE A 331 11.34 -7.96 13.06
N ALA A 332 12.33 -7.07 13.08
CA ALA A 332 13.22 -6.80 14.21
C ALA A 332 14.07 -8.00 14.68
N THR A 333 14.16 -9.07 13.89
CA THR A 333 14.98 -10.25 14.17
C THR A 333 15.88 -10.60 12.99
N TRP A 334 16.79 -11.57 13.19
CA TRP A 334 17.54 -12.24 12.12
C TRP A 334 17.00 -13.65 11.84
N ASN A 335 15.84 -14.00 12.40
CA ASN A 335 15.19 -15.26 12.12
C ASN A 335 14.62 -15.24 10.70
N GLY A 336 14.85 -16.31 9.93
CA GLY A 336 14.22 -16.48 8.65
C GLY A 336 12.69 -16.58 8.80
N SER A 337 11.97 -16.11 7.80
CA SER A 337 10.53 -16.26 7.69
C SER A 337 10.21 -17.40 6.73
N SER A 338 9.27 -18.26 7.08
CA SER A 338 8.77 -19.33 6.19
C SER A 338 8.20 -18.74 4.92
N LEU A 339 8.54 -19.33 3.76
CA LEU A 339 8.09 -18.80 2.47
C LEU A 339 6.61 -19.10 2.22
N ASN A 340 6.20 -20.34 2.49
CA ASN A 340 4.83 -20.80 2.29
C ASN A 340 3.88 -20.09 3.26
N GLY A 341 2.87 -19.39 2.74
CA GLY A 341 1.92 -18.62 3.52
C GLY A 341 2.38 -17.20 3.85
N SER A 342 3.53 -16.75 3.30
CA SER A 342 4.09 -15.42 3.52
C SER A 342 4.01 -14.50 2.29
N TYR A 343 3.77 -15.02 1.10
CA TYR A 343 3.80 -14.25 -0.14
C TYR A 343 2.46 -14.26 -0.88
N VAL A 344 2.12 -13.12 -1.46
CA VAL A 344 0.79 -12.85 -2.05
C VAL A 344 0.50 -13.73 -3.27
N ARG A 345 1.49 -13.95 -4.16
CA ARG A 345 1.27 -14.80 -5.36
C ARG A 345 1.01 -16.25 -4.97
N GLU A 346 1.72 -16.77 -3.96
CA GLU A 346 1.45 -18.08 -3.39
C GLU A 346 0.09 -18.12 -2.68
N ALA A 347 -0.28 -17.04 -1.97
CA ALA A 347 -1.60 -16.93 -1.33
C ALA A 347 -2.76 -16.98 -2.36
N TYR A 348 -2.61 -16.37 -3.54
CA TYR A 348 -3.61 -16.51 -4.61
C TYR A 348 -3.78 -17.96 -5.05
N LEU A 349 -2.68 -18.71 -5.24
CA LEU A 349 -2.73 -20.13 -5.59
C LEU A 349 -3.38 -20.96 -4.48
N ARG A 350 -3.03 -20.71 -3.24
CA ARG A 350 -3.61 -21.31 -2.04
C ARG A 350 -5.10 -21.06 -1.94
N GLY A 351 -5.52 -19.81 -2.21
CA GLY A 351 -6.93 -19.43 -2.24
C GLY A 351 -7.74 -20.19 -3.30
N LEU A 352 -7.18 -20.42 -4.49
CA LEU A 352 -7.79 -21.24 -5.52
C LEU A 352 -7.94 -22.71 -5.05
N ALA A 353 -6.93 -23.28 -4.38
CA ALA A 353 -6.99 -24.62 -3.83
C ALA A 353 -8.07 -24.75 -2.73
N LEU A 354 -8.15 -23.80 -1.81
CA LEU A 354 -9.19 -23.74 -0.77
C LEU A 354 -10.59 -23.63 -1.39
N GLN A 355 -10.75 -22.81 -2.42
CA GLN A 355 -12.03 -22.67 -3.13
C GLN A 355 -12.45 -24.00 -3.78
N ARG A 356 -11.52 -24.71 -4.42
CA ARG A 356 -11.78 -26.05 -5.00
C ARG A 356 -12.17 -27.06 -3.93
N ALA A 357 -11.59 -26.96 -2.72
CA ALA A 357 -11.94 -27.80 -1.57
C ALA A 357 -13.26 -27.42 -0.87
N GLY A 358 -13.96 -26.37 -1.33
CA GLY A 358 -15.24 -25.93 -0.78
C GLY A 358 -15.17 -24.96 0.40
N ALA A 359 -13.98 -24.46 0.75
CA ALA A 359 -13.77 -23.52 1.84
C ALA A 359 -13.95 -22.03 1.43
N GLY A 360 -14.22 -21.76 0.14
CA GLY A 360 -14.14 -20.43 -0.44
C GLY A 360 -12.70 -19.98 -0.69
N ASN A 361 -12.52 -18.75 -1.18
CA ASN A 361 -11.19 -18.18 -1.43
C ASN A 361 -10.96 -16.95 -0.55
N PRO A 362 -10.23 -17.08 0.59
CA PRO A 362 -9.98 -15.97 1.53
C PRO A 362 -8.86 -15.02 1.09
N TYR A 363 -8.29 -15.19 -0.10
CA TYR A 363 -7.11 -14.51 -0.59
C TYR A 363 -7.31 -13.79 -1.94
N LYS A 364 -8.56 -13.35 -2.25
CA LYS A 364 -8.88 -12.59 -3.48
C LYS A 364 -8.61 -11.09 -3.30
N PHE A 365 -7.40 -10.73 -2.91
CA PHE A 365 -7.01 -9.37 -2.60
C PHE A 365 -6.89 -8.47 -3.84
N GLY A 366 -7.12 -7.14 -3.66
CA GLY A 366 -6.48 -6.10 -4.44
C GLY A 366 -5.10 -5.78 -3.85
N LEU A 367 -4.25 -5.09 -4.61
CA LEU A 367 -2.88 -4.79 -4.23
C LEU A 367 -2.68 -3.29 -4.03
N ILE A 368 -1.95 -2.91 -2.97
CA ILE A 368 -1.42 -1.56 -2.77
C ILE A 368 0.04 -1.63 -2.32
N GLY A 369 0.77 -0.51 -2.45
CA GLY A 369 2.05 -0.30 -1.82
C GLY A 369 1.94 0.76 -0.73
N ALA A 370 2.87 0.78 0.21
CA ALA A 370 2.93 1.79 1.27
C ALA A 370 4.37 2.00 1.77
N SER A 371 4.58 2.92 2.74
CA SER A 371 5.91 3.24 3.21
C SER A 371 6.30 2.53 4.51
N ASP A 372 5.37 2.39 5.42
CA ASP A 372 5.67 2.01 6.80
C ASP A 372 6.71 2.96 7.45
N THR A 373 6.62 4.24 7.11
CA THR A 373 7.55 5.25 7.64
C THR A 373 7.32 5.48 9.13
N HIS A 374 8.41 5.66 9.89
CA HIS A 374 8.37 5.99 11.31
C HIS A 374 8.88 7.43 11.58
N VAL A 375 8.92 8.26 10.53
CA VAL A 375 9.32 9.68 10.63
C VAL A 375 8.22 10.64 10.13
N GLY A 376 7.00 10.11 9.89
CA GLY A 376 5.88 10.89 9.35
C GLY A 376 5.97 11.20 7.85
N ALA A 377 6.95 10.62 7.15
CA ALA A 377 7.28 10.95 5.76
C ALA A 377 7.78 9.72 4.99
N GLY A 378 7.06 9.26 4.00
CA GLY A 378 7.49 8.18 3.09
C GLY A 378 8.50 8.67 2.05
N ALA A 379 9.58 7.90 1.80
CA ALA A 379 10.56 8.16 0.76
C ALA A 379 10.25 7.30 -0.47
N PHE A 380 9.69 7.90 -1.52
CA PHE A 380 9.21 7.20 -2.73
C PHE A 380 10.19 7.26 -3.92
N ASP A 381 11.35 7.88 -3.76
CA ASP A 381 12.34 8.09 -4.82
C ASP A 381 13.71 7.63 -4.33
N GLU A 382 14.27 6.58 -4.95
CA GLU A 382 15.59 6.04 -4.61
C GLU A 382 16.72 7.08 -4.79
N ASN A 383 16.53 8.06 -5.67
CA ASN A 383 17.49 9.15 -5.87
C ASN A 383 17.36 10.27 -4.83
N ASN A 384 16.27 10.28 -4.07
CA ASN A 384 16.02 11.24 -3.00
C ASN A 384 15.47 10.51 -1.77
N TYR A 385 16.28 9.59 -1.26
CA TYR A 385 15.92 8.69 -0.17
C TYR A 385 16.27 9.30 1.20
N TRP A 386 15.38 9.12 2.16
CA TRP A 386 15.64 9.33 3.58
C TRP A 386 15.25 8.11 4.40
N SER A 387 15.86 7.98 5.57
CA SER A 387 15.64 6.81 6.41
C SER A 387 14.24 6.80 7.02
N LYS A 388 13.73 5.60 7.27
CA LYS A 388 12.37 5.43 7.79
C LYS A 388 12.25 5.37 9.30
N ILE A 389 13.32 4.95 10.03
CA ILE A 389 13.19 4.64 11.48
C ILE A 389 13.57 5.84 12.36
N GLY A 390 14.21 6.86 11.82
CA GLY A 390 14.69 7.99 12.59
C GLY A 390 16.20 7.96 12.78
N ILE A 391 16.72 8.24 13.99
CA ILE A 391 18.18 8.41 14.19
C ILE A 391 18.97 7.13 14.06
N VAL A 392 18.35 5.96 14.19
CA VAL A 392 19.06 4.64 14.20
C VAL A 392 19.51 4.19 12.82
N ASP A 393 18.93 4.74 11.74
CA ASP A 393 19.30 4.45 10.35
C ASP A 393 19.53 5.73 9.51
N ALA A 394 19.73 6.88 10.17
CA ALA A 394 19.73 8.20 9.55
C ALA A 394 20.94 8.51 8.65
N THR A 395 22.00 7.71 8.69
CA THR A 395 23.23 7.98 7.93
C THR A 395 23.66 6.79 7.09
N GLY A 396 24.42 7.05 6.01
CA GLY A 396 24.97 5.98 5.17
C GLY A 396 25.82 4.96 5.95
N LYS A 397 26.54 5.37 7.01
CA LYS A 397 27.25 4.44 7.90
C LYS A 397 26.29 3.52 8.65
N LEU A 398 25.24 4.07 9.26
CA LEU A 398 24.24 3.30 10.01
C LEU A 398 23.45 2.37 9.11
N ARG A 399 23.22 2.75 7.85
CA ARG A 399 22.56 1.91 6.85
C ARG A 399 23.49 0.86 6.21
N GLY A 400 24.80 0.95 6.44
CA GLY A 400 25.76 0.01 5.88
C GLY A 400 26.20 0.30 4.44
N SER A 401 25.94 1.50 3.90
CA SER A 401 26.40 1.93 2.56
C SER A 401 27.74 2.66 2.57
N VAL A 402 28.25 3.05 3.75
CA VAL A 402 29.54 3.71 3.95
C VAL A 402 30.38 2.91 4.93
N PRO A 403 31.68 2.67 4.64
CA PRO A 403 32.56 1.89 5.51
C PRO A 403 32.73 2.55 6.89
N LEU A 404 32.81 1.70 7.91
CA LEU A 404 33.08 2.10 9.29
C LEU A 404 34.57 2.43 9.50
N GLY A 405 34.86 3.42 10.32
CA GLY A 405 36.19 3.66 10.86
C GLY A 405 36.64 2.52 11.80
N TRP A 406 37.92 2.48 12.16
CA TRP A 406 38.47 1.39 13.00
C TRP A 406 37.79 1.30 14.37
N TYR A 407 37.49 2.42 15.01
CA TYR A 407 36.83 2.48 16.30
C TYR A 407 35.36 2.03 16.20
N GLU A 408 34.66 2.45 15.17
CA GLU A 408 33.27 2.04 14.89
C GLU A 408 33.17 0.54 14.59
N ARG A 409 34.18 -0.04 13.93
CA ARG A 409 34.27 -1.51 13.69
C ARG A 409 34.39 -2.28 14.99
N LEU A 410 35.21 -1.79 15.93
CA LEU A 410 35.34 -2.42 17.26
C LEU A 410 34.01 -2.39 18.02
N ASN A 411 33.34 -1.24 18.05
CA ASN A 411 32.03 -1.09 18.68
C ASN A 411 30.95 -1.97 18.02
N ALA A 412 30.96 -2.05 16.69
CA ALA A 412 30.04 -2.93 15.97
C ALA A 412 30.27 -4.42 16.28
N GLN A 413 31.52 -4.86 16.50
CA GLN A 413 31.83 -6.22 16.93
C GLN A 413 31.34 -6.51 18.36
N ILE A 414 31.53 -5.57 19.27
CA ILE A 414 31.04 -5.67 20.66
C ILE A 414 29.51 -5.76 20.69
N SER A 415 28.83 -4.91 19.89
CA SER A 415 27.37 -4.92 19.77
C SER A 415 26.84 -6.23 19.15
N ARG A 416 27.56 -6.82 18.18
CA ARG A 416 27.23 -8.13 17.62
C ARG A 416 27.33 -9.24 18.66
N LEU A 417 28.36 -9.21 19.50
CA LEU A 417 28.52 -10.20 20.59
C LEU A 417 27.37 -10.06 21.59
N GLY A 418 27.02 -8.84 22.00
CA GLY A 418 25.88 -8.58 22.86
C GLY A 418 24.56 -9.06 22.27
N ASN A 419 24.30 -8.77 20.99
CA ASN A 419 23.12 -9.26 20.29
C ASN A 419 23.10 -10.79 20.15
N ALA A 420 24.23 -11.43 19.89
CA ALA A 420 24.32 -12.89 19.81
C ALA A 420 24.01 -13.56 21.17
N ILE A 421 24.47 -12.98 22.26
CA ILE A 421 24.15 -13.44 23.62
C ILE A 421 22.65 -13.26 23.90
N TYR A 422 22.08 -12.13 23.55
CA TYR A 422 20.63 -11.86 23.69
C TYR A 422 19.79 -12.83 22.85
N MET A 423 20.14 -13.00 21.57
CA MET A 423 19.41 -13.89 20.66
C MET A 423 19.55 -15.38 21.00
N SER A 424 20.63 -15.79 21.71
CA SER A 424 20.76 -17.16 22.18
C SER A 424 19.73 -17.52 23.29
N GLN A 425 19.10 -16.54 23.89
CA GLN A 425 18.05 -16.71 24.91
C GLN A 425 16.63 -16.76 24.30
N VAL A 426 16.49 -16.45 23.00
CA VAL A 426 15.21 -16.53 22.27
C VAL A 426 15.11 -17.93 21.64
N PRO A 427 13.99 -18.69 21.84
CA PRO A 427 13.83 -19.99 21.22
C PRO A 427 14.00 -19.89 19.69
N ALA A 428 14.89 -20.70 19.14
CA ALA A 428 15.16 -20.71 17.71
C ALA A 428 13.91 -21.18 16.95
N ALA A 429 13.24 -20.29 16.23
CA ALA A 429 12.36 -20.69 15.14
C ALA A 429 13.23 -21.39 14.06
N ALA A 430 12.71 -22.47 13.51
CA ALA A 430 13.42 -23.26 12.51
C ALA A 430 13.95 -22.36 11.39
N ASN A 431 15.25 -22.31 11.21
CA ASN A 431 15.91 -21.57 10.13
C ASN A 431 15.52 -22.17 8.76
N VAL A 432 14.40 -21.73 8.22
CA VAL A 432 14.00 -22.01 6.84
C VAL A 432 14.12 -20.68 6.09
N GLY A 433 15.34 -20.25 5.84
CA GLY A 433 15.54 -18.97 5.17
C GLY A 433 16.91 -18.89 4.49
N VAL A 434 17.00 -17.97 3.56
CA VAL A 434 18.27 -17.57 2.97
C VAL A 434 19.19 -17.09 4.11
N PRO A 435 20.41 -17.66 4.26
CA PRO A 435 21.32 -17.17 5.28
C PRO A 435 21.54 -15.66 5.07
N PRO A 436 21.70 -14.88 6.17
CA PRO A 436 22.02 -13.48 6.04
C PRO A 436 23.20 -13.32 5.10
N ALA A 437 23.05 -12.45 4.10
CA ALA A 437 24.16 -12.12 3.22
C ALA A 437 25.35 -11.75 4.13
N ASN A 438 26.49 -12.40 3.97
CA ASN A 438 27.68 -12.09 4.74
C ASN A 438 27.96 -10.60 4.58
N PRO A 439 27.88 -9.78 5.66
CA PRO A 439 28.10 -8.35 5.50
C PRO A 439 29.51 -8.13 4.94
N ALA A 440 29.62 -7.21 4.01
CA ALA A 440 30.93 -6.80 3.53
C ALA A 440 31.81 -6.40 4.72
N PRO A 441 33.02 -6.92 4.85
CA PRO A 441 33.88 -6.61 6.00
C PRO A 441 34.08 -5.10 6.13
N GLY A 442 33.82 -4.57 7.32
CA GLY A 442 33.99 -3.13 7.60
C GLY A 442 32.75 -2.26 7.39
N TYR A 443 31.62 -2.84 7.08
CA TYR A 443 30.34 -2.11 7.00
C TYR A 443 29.44 -2.48 8.18
N MET A 444 28.51 -1.57 8.52
CA MET A 444 27.44 -1.87 9.47
C MET A 444 26.49 -2.88 8.81
N HIS A 445 26.10 -3.90 9.55
CA HIS A 445 25.13 -4.87 9.10
C HIS A 445 23.88 -4.80 9.99
N GLN A 446 22.79 -4.36 9.39
CA GLN A 446 21.48 -4.24 10.04
C GLN A 446 20.41 -4.63 9.02
N GLN A 447 19.20 -4.98 9.48
CA GLN A 447 18.10 -5.33 8.57
C GLN A 447 17.81 -4.20 7.55
N TRP A 448 17.85 -2.95 8.00
CA TRP A 448 17.64 -1.80 7.12
C TRP A 448 18.71 -1.59 6.04
N SER A 449 19.81 -2.34 6.07
CA SER A 449 20.75 -2.39 4.94
C SER A 449 20.15 -3.05 3.68
N THR A 450 19.06 -3.80 3.83
CA THR A 450 18.35 -4.46 2.72
C THR A 450 17.08 -3.71 2.30
N TRP A 451 16.78 -2.56 2.92
CA TRP A 451 15.54 -1.83 2.66
C TRP A 451 15.70 -0.87 1.49
N GLY A 452 14.62 -0.77 0.67
CA GLY A 452 14.51 0.11 -0.48
C GLY A 452 13.68 1.36 -0.20
N ALA A 453 13.24 2.04 -1.27
CA ALA A 453 12.27 3.11 -1.21
C ALA A 453 10.87 2.58 -0.82
N SER A 454 10.01 3.51 -0.47
CA SER A 454 8.63 3.20 -0.10
C SER A 454 7.83 2.65 -1.28
N GLY A 455 6.93 1.71 -1.01
CA GLY A 455 5.82 1.42 -1.91
C GLY A 455 4.83 2.58 -1.95
N LEU A 456 4.01 2.64 -2.99
CA LEU A 456 3.00 3.66 -3.19
C LEU A 456 1.67 3.02 -3.59
N ALA A 457 0.58 3.44 -2.95
CA ALA A 457 -0.76 3.02 -3.31
C ALA A 457 -1.29 3.82 -4.50
N GLY A 458 -1.86 3.14 -5.49
CA GLY A 458 -2.66 3.73 -6.55
C GLY A 458 -4.10 3.22 -6.51
N VAL A 459 -5.08 4.10 -6.70
CA VAL A 459 -6.50 3.74 -6.76
C VAL A 459 -7.17 4.38 -7.97
N TRP A 460 -8.11 3.67 -8.57
CA TRP A 460 -8.98 4.21 -9.62
C TRP A 460 -10.31 4.64 -9.01
N ALA A 461 -10.48 5.93 -8.79
CA ALA A 461 -11.67 6.52 -8.16
C ALA A 461 -12.32 7.59 -9.04
N ASP A 462 -13.61 7.85 -8.79
CA ASP A 462 -14.37 8.82 -9.57
C ASP A 462 -13.97 10.27 -9.21
N GLU A 463 -13.61 10.49 -7.93
CA GLU A 463 -13.18 11.79 -7.40
C GLU A 463 -12.27 11.62 -6.17
N ASN A 464 -11.54 12.67 -5.79
CA ASN A 464 -10.69 12.67 -4.59
C ASN A 464 -11.53 13.01 -3.34
N THR A 465 -12.27 12.03 -2.84
CA THR A 465 -13.05 12.12 -1.60
C THR A 465 -12.94 10.83 -0.80
N ARG A 466 -13.16 10.90 0.53
CA ARG A 466 -13.18 9.70 1.39
C ARG A 466 -14.08 8.62 0.80
N ALA A 467 -15.31 8.98 0.42
CA ALA A 467 -16.29 8.03 -0.10
C ALA A 467 -15.81 7.35 -1.39
N SER A 468 -15.29 8.12 -2.36
CA SER A 468 -14.90 7.59 -3.66
C SER A 468 -13.61 6.75 -3.58
N ILE A 469 -12.59 7.22 -2.84
CA ILE A 469 -11.33 6.47 -2.66
C ILE A 469 -11.58 5.21 -1.83
N PHE A 470 -12.35 5.29 -0.74
CA PHE A 470 -12.67 4.11 0.08
C PHE A 470 -13.47 3.08 -0.72
N ALA A 471 -14.41 3.51 -1.56
CA ALA A 471 -15.14 2.61 -2.45
C ALA A 471 -14.19 1.93 -3.47
N ALA A 472 -13.16 2.63 -3.96
CA ALA A 472 -12.14 2.04 -4.83
C ALA A 472 -11.30 0.98 -4.10
N LEU A 473 -10.86 1.26 -2.87
CA LEU A 473 -10.17 0.29 -2.02
C LEU A 473 -11.06 -0.95 -1.77
N ARG A 474 -12.32 -0.75 -1.44
CA ARG A 474 -13.29 -1.83 -1.15
C ARG A 474 -13.57 -2.72 -2.37
N ARG A 475 -13.73 -2.14 -3.58
CA ARG A 475 -13.90 -2.91 -4.81
C ARG A 475 -12.60 -3.42 -5.41
N LYS A 476 -11.45 -3.14 -4.77
CA LYS A 476 -10.10 -3.61 -5.15
C LYS A 476 -9.62 -3.07 -6.50
N GLU A 477 -10.11 -1.93 -6.92
CA GLU A 477 -9.64 -1.26 -8.13
C GLU A 477 -8.40 -0.42 -7.81
N THR A 478 -7.36 -1.13 -7.43
CA THR A 478 -6.13 -0.62 -6.82
C THR A 478 -4.91 -1.24 -7.48
N PHE A 479 -3.77 -0.58 -7.38
CA PHE A 479 -2.49 -1.09 -7.81
C PHE A 479 -1.38 -0.57 -6.89
N ALA A 480 -0.25 -1.30 -6.86
CA ALA A 480 0.95 -0.94 -6.13
C ALA A 480 2.04 -0.49 -7.09
N THR A 481 2.90 0.40 -6.63
CA THR A 481 4.20 0.65 -7.24
C THR A 481 5.30 0.62 -6.17
N SER A 482 6.56 0.47 -6.58
CA SER A 482 7.72 0.60 -5.69
C SER A 482 8.23 2.05 -5.60
N GLY A 483 7.28 3.02 -5.63
CA GLY A 483 7.54 4.45 -5.48
C GLY A 483 7.20 5.31 -6.70
N PRO A 484 7.61 4.95 -7.94
CA PRO A 484 7.25 5.73 -9.14
C PRO A 484 5.73 5.78 -9.38
N ARG A 485 5.25 6.92 -9.90
CA ARG A 485 3.82 7.12 -10.20
C ARG A 485 3.44 6.55 -11.56
N MET A 486 3.68 5.26 -11.75
CA MET A 486 3.17 4.51 -12.91
C MET A 486 1.65 4.36 -12.78
N ARG A 487 0.95 4.33 -13.93
CA ARG A 487 -0.49 4.03 -13.99
C ARG A 487 -0.67 2.68 -14.65
N VAL A 488 -1.46 1.83 -14.03
CA VAL A 488 -1.78 0.49 -14.54
C VAL A 488 -3.29 0.34 -14.60
N ARG A 489 -3.83 -0.01 -15.79
CA ARG A 489 -5.19 -0.51 -15.93
C ARG A 489 -5.13 -1.94 -16.43
N PHE A 490 -5.93 -2.79 -15.84
CA PHE A 490 -6.05 -4.19 -16.20
C PHE A 490 -7.53 -4.60 -16.25
N PHE A 491 -7.95 -5.13 -17.38
CA PHE A 491 -9.32 -5.62 -17.58
C PHE A 491 -9.29 -7.06 -18.08
N GLY A 492 -10.23 -7.86 -17.61
CA GLY A 492 -10.55 -9.15 -18.20
C GLY A 492 -11.94 -9.11 -18.84
N GLY A 493 -12.12 -9.68 -20.03
CA GLY A 493 -13.41 -9.64 -20.71
C GLY A 493 -13.50 -10.57 -21.90
N TYR A 494 -14.50 -10.35 -22.74
CA TYR A 494 -14.72 -11.11 -23.96
C TYR A 494 -15.05 -10.15 -25.10
N GLY A 495 -14.33 -10.29 -26.23
CA GLY A 495 -14.59 -9.54 -27.47
C GLY A 495 -14.26 -8.05 -27.35
N PHE A 496 -13.12 -7.72 -26.78
CA PHE A 496 -12.62 -6.34 -26.77
C PHE A 496 -12.33 -5.85 -28.20
N GLY A 497 -11.84 -6.73 -29.07
CA GLY A 497 -11.45 -6.43 -30.44
C GLY A 497 -10.03 -5.87 -30.55
N ASP A 498 -9.31 -6.23 -31.62
CA ASP A 498 -7.89 -5.90 -31.83
C ASP A 498 -7.65 -4.38 -31.95
N ASP A 499 -8.67 -3.62 -32.33
CA ASP A 499 -8.60 -2.18 -32.54
C ASP A 499 -8.94 -1.35 -31.28
N ILE A 500 -9.17 -1.98 -30.12
CA ILE A 500 -9.63 -1.28 -28.91
C ILE A 500 -8.69 -0.16 -28.49
N PHE A 501 -7.37 -0.35 -28.61
CA PHE A 501 -6.37 0.66 -28.25
C PHE A 501 -6.37 1.89 -29.16
N SER A 502 -6.95 1.80 -30.36
CA SER A 502 -7.08 2.92 -31.28
C SER A 502 -8.33 3.78 -31.02
N LYS A 503 -9.21 3.35 -30.12
CA LYS A 503 -10.48 4.03 -29.84
C LYS A 503 -10.32 5.06 -28.74
N ALA A 504 -10.87 6.26 -28.94
CA ALA A 504 -10.88 7.32 -27.93
C ALA A 504 -11.69 6.93 -26.68
N ASP A 505 -12.67 6.03 -26.82
CA ASP A 505 -13.54 5.52 -25.76
C ASP A 505 -13.11 4.13 -25.23
N MET A 506 -11.82 3.76 -25.39
CA MET A 506 -11.26 2.48 -24.97
C MET A 506 -11.64 2.10 -23.54
N VAL A 507 -11.45 3.00 -22.59
CA VAL A 507 -11.71 2.75 -21.15
C VAL A 507 -13.18 2.49 -20.90
N THR A 508 -14.07 3.30 -21.48
CA THR A 508 -15.53 3.11 -21.39
C THR A 508 -15.95 1.75 -21.95
N LYS A 509 -15.38 1.35 -23.09
CA LYS A 509 -15.64 0.04 -23.71
C LYS A 509 -15.09 -1.10 -22.85
N ALA A 510 -13.92 -0.93 -22.24
CA ALA A 510 -13.34 -1.93 -21.35
C ALA A 510 -14.23 -2.20 -20.12
N TYR A 511 -14.76 -1.15 -19.48
CA TYR A 511 -15.75 -1.31 -18.41
C TYR A 511 -17.07 -1.93 -18.88
N ALA A 512 -17.53 -1.62 -20.08
CA ALA A 512 -18.80 -2.13 -20.61
C ALA A 512 -18.73 -3.61 -21.02
N ARG A 513 -17.56 -4.11 -21.43
CA ARG A 513 -17.38 -5.46 -21.98
C ARG A 513 -16.64 -6.42 -21.06
N GLY A 514 -16.07 -5.93 -19.98
CA GLY A 514 -15.25 -6.70 -19.07
C GLY A 514 -15.35 -6.23 -17.64
N VAL A 515 -14.47 -6.76 -16.81
CA VAL A 515 -14.31 -6.40 -15.41
C VAL A 515 -12.93 -5.75 -15.20
N PRO A 516 -12.83 -4.68 -14.40
CA PRO A 516 -11.53 -4.09 -14.05
C PRO A 516 -10.76 -4.98 -13.07
N MET A 517 -9.51 -4.60 -12.79
CA MET A 517 -8.71 -5.21 -11.72
C MET A 517 -9.51 -5.29 -10.41
N GLY A 518 -9.31 -6.37 -9.65
CA GLY A 518 -10.07 -6.67 -8.44
C GLY A 518 -11.41 -7.36 -8.66
N GLY A 519 -11.94 -7.38 -9.90
CA GLY A 519 -13.21 -8.01 -10.24
C GLY A 519 -13.12 -9.50 -10.55
N ASP A 520 -14.26 -10.17 -10.59
CA ASP A 520 -14.43 -11.56 -11.01
C ASP A 520 -15.08 -11.62 -12.40
N LEU A 521 -14.39 -12.22 -13.37
CA LEU A 521 -14.93 -12.45 -14.70
C LEU A 521 -15.71 -13.75 -14.74
N ALA A 522 -17.00 -13.67 -15.02
CA ALA A 522 -17.84 -14.87 -15.19
C ALA A 522 -17.38 -15.69 -16.40
N SER A 523 -17.25 -17.02 -16.23
CA SER A 523 -16.87 -17.92 -17.32
C SER A 523 -17.94 -17.96 -18.40
N ARG A 524 -17.50 -18.01 -19.68
CA ARG A 524 -18.35 -18.26 -20.85
C ARG A 524 -17.85 -19.51 -21.58
N SER A 525 -18.70 -20.52 -21.68
CA SER A 525 -18.34 -21.89 -22.11
C SER A 525 -17.76 -22.03 -23.52
N ALA A 526 -17.93 -21.03 -24.39
CA ALA A 526 -17.50 -21.09 -25.79
C ALA A 526 -16.45 -20.05 -26.17
N GLN A 527 -15.96 -19.26 -25.22
CA GLN A 527 -15.03 -18.16 -25.49
C GLN A 527 -13.86 -18.15 -24.52
N SER A 528 -12.66 -17.95 -25.03
CA SER A 528 -11.50 -17.64 -24.18
C SER A 528 -11.57 -16.19 -23.71
N PRO A 529 -11.23 -15.89 -22.45
CA PRO A 529 -11.14 -14.53 -21.98
C PRO A 529 -9.98 -13.79 -22.65
N GLU A 530 -10.18 -12.53 -22.89
CA GLU A 530 -9.17 -11.58 -23.35
C GLU A 530 -8.77 -10.68 -22.18
N PHE A 531 -7.48 -10.31 -22.13
CA PHE A 531 -6.96 -9.40 -21.11
C PHE A 531 -6.40 -8.15 -21.76
N LEU A 532 -6.80 -7.00 -21.23
CA LEU A 532 -6.37 -5.70 -21.69
C LEU A 532 -5.48 -5.08 -20.61
N VAL A 533 -4.21 -4.83 -20.97
CA VAL A 533 -3.22 -4.19 -20.11
C VAL A 533 -2.87 -2.83 -20.69
N TRP A 534 -3.01 -1.78 -19.91
CA TRP A 534 -2.58 -0.44 -20.27
C TRP A 534 -1.72 0.15 -19.16
N VAL A 535 -0.47 0.49 -19.49
CA VAL A 535 0.51 1.00 -18.54
C VAL A 535 1.10 2.31 -19.07
N THR A 536 1.20 3.32 -18.20
CA THR A 536 1.97 4.54 -18.47
C THR A 536 3.07 4.70 -17.44
N ARG A 537 4.27 5.04 -17.91
CA ARG A 537 5.40 5.30 -17.00
C ARG A 537 5.21 6.60 -16.20
N ASP A 538 5.88 6.70 -15.07
CA ASP A 538 6.14 7.98 -14.42
C ASP A 538 7.08 8.81 -15.30
N PRO A 539 6.70 10.03 -15.73
CA PRO A 539 7.56 10.88 -16.57
C PRO A 539 8.92 11.20 -15.94
N ALA A 540 9.01 11.15 -14.62
CA ALA A 540 10.21 11.47 -13.86
C ALA A 540 11.04 10.23 -13.45
N SER A 541 10.63 9.05 -13.91
CA SER A 541 11.35 7.78 -13.67
C SER A 541 11.86 7.18 -14.97
N ASN A 542 12.54 6.04 -14.86
CA ASN A 542 13.09 5.29 -15.99
C ASN A 542 12.01 4.84 -16.99
N ALA A 543 12.43 4.51 -18.20
CA ALA A 543 11.56 3.91 -19.20
C ALA A 543 11.10 2.52 -18.74
N LEU A 544 9.89 2.12 -19.15
CA LEU A 544 9.38 0.78 -18.91
C LEU A 544 10.16 -0.22 -19.77
N GLN A 545 10.62 -1.29 -19.17
CA GLN A 545 11.33 -2.37 -19.87
C GLN A 545 10.35 -3.30 -20.58
N ARG A 546 9.30 -3.72 -19.88
CA ARG A 546 8.26 -4.63 -20.38
C ARG A 546 6.99 -4.57 -19.56
N ALA A 547 5.91 -5.13 -20.08
CA ALA A 547 4.72 -5.45 -19.32
C ALA A 547 4.53 -6.97 -19.31
N GLN A 548 4.16 -7.51 -18.14
CA GLN A 548 3.98 -8.95 -17.91
C GLN A 548 2.61 -9.24 -17.36
N ILE A 549 2.06 -10.41 -17.69
CA ILE A 549 0.92 -11.02 -17.00
C ILE A 549 1.42 -12.27 -16.27
N VAL A 550 1.21 -12.30 -14.97
CA VAL A 550 1.43 -13.49 -14.14
C VAL A 550 0.09 -14.20 -14.00
N LYS A 551 0.05 -15.45 -14.44
CA LYS A 551 -1.15 -16.29 -14.39
C LYS A 551 -0.98 -17.39 -13.37
N GLY A 552 -1.93 -17.49 -12.43
CA GLY A 552 -2.06 -18.62 -11.52
C GLY A 552 -3.33 -19.41 -11.82
N TRP A 553 -3.25 -20.76 -11.75
CA TRP A 553 -4.42 -21.63 -11.96
C TRP A 553 -4.25 -22.98 -11.26
N ILE A 554 -5.32 -23.76 -11.23
CA ILE A 554 -5.29 -25.18 -10.83
C ILE A 554 -5.43 -26.02 -12.09
N ASP A 555 -4.52 -26.97 -12.29
CA ASP A 555 -4.56 -27.91 -13.40
C ASP A 555 -5.63 -28.99 -13.22
N ALA A 556 -5.75 -29.90 -14.19
CA ALA A 556 -6.74 -30.97 -14.17
C ALA A 556 -6.50 -31.97 -13.02
N GLU A 557 -5.25 -32.16 -12.63
CA GLU A 557 -4.80 -33.04 -11.56
C GLU A 557 -5.03 -32.44 -10.17
N GLY A 558 -5.28 -31.11 -10.09
CA GLY A 558 -5.52 -30.39 -8.84
C GLY A 558 -4.32 -29.65 -8.28
N ASN A 559 -3.21 -29.59 -9.03
CA ASN A 559 -2.02 -28.88 -8.61
C ASN A 559 -2.12 -27.40 -8.97
N THR A 560 -1.57 -26.56 -8.12
CA THR A 560 -1.43 -25.14 -8.40
C THR A 560 -0.27 -24.89 -9.37
N GLN A 561 -0.50 -24.02 -10.34
CA GLN A 561 0.44 -23.67 -11.39
C GLN A 561 0.59 -22.17 -11.49
N GLU A 562 1.79 -21.72 -11.90
CA GLU A 562 2.08 -20.32 -12.19
C GLU A 562 2.87 -20.21 -13.51
N ALA A 563 2.56 -19.18 -14.31
CA ALA A 563 3.32 -18.82 -15.48
C ALA A 563 3.39 -17.29 -15.66
N VAL A 564 4.51 -16.81 -16.19
CA VAL A 564 4.77 -15.41 -16.49
C VAL A 564 4.85 -15.22 -18.00
N PHE A 565 4.06 -14.29 -18.53
CA PHE A 565 3.96 -13.97 -19.95
C PHE A 565 4.36 -12.51 -20.18
N ASP A 566 5.34 -12.24 -21.01
CA ASP A 566 5.55 -10.89 -21.52
C ASP A 566 4.47 -10.55 -22.54
N VAL A 567 3.84 -9.38 -22.39
CA VAL A 567 2.74 -8.94 -23.27
C VAL A 567 3.10 -7.67 -24.05
N ALA A 568 4.12 -6.94 -23.61
CA ALA A 568 4.69 -5.81 -24.33
C ALA A 568 6.18 -5.66 -23.97
N CYS A 569 7.00 -5.26 -24.95
CA CYS A 569 8.43 -5.04 -24.79
C CYS A 569 8.80 -3.58 -25.09
N ALA A 570 9.87 -3.08 -24.45
CA ALA A 570 10.43 -1.77 -24.72
C ALA A 570 10.75 -1.57 -26.20
N GLY A 571 10.61 -0.33 -26.70
CA GLY A 571 10.95 0.00 -28.09
C GLY A 571 10.00 -0.59 -29.13
N GLY A 572 8.87 -1.18 -28.75
CA GLY A 572 7.91 -1.79 -29.67
C GLY A 572 8.40 -3.11 -30.29
N VAL A 573 9.39 -3.74 -29.68
CA VAL A 573 9.87 -5.07 -30.10
C VAL A 573 8.77 -6.09 -29.83
N ALA A 574 8.56 -7.02 -30.79
CA ALA A 574 7.56 -8.07 -30.63
C ALA A 574 7.99 -9.10 -29.57
N VAL A 575 7.02 -9.55 -28.79
CA VAL A 575 7.20 -10.71 -27.90
C VAL A 575 7.45 -11.96 -28.76
N ASN A 576 8.43 -12.77 -28.37
CA ASN A 576 8.69 -14.05 -29.03
C ASN A 576 7.47 -14.99 -28.85
N PRO A 577 6.82 -15.46 -29.93
CA PRO A 577 5.61 -16.26 -29.82
C PRO A 577 5.83 -17.68 -29.25
N GLU A 578 7.05 -18.21 -29.31
CA GLU A 578 7.37 -19.54 -28.81
C GLU A 578 7.68 -19.51 -27.31
N THR A 579 8.47 -18.53 -26.86
CA THR A 579 8.90 -18.41 -25.46
C THR A 579 7.96 -17.57 -24.62
N GLN A 580 7.11 -16.75 -25.25
CA GLN A 580 6.24 -15.75 -24.61
C GLN A 580 7.05 -14.74 -23.78
N ARG A 581 8.28 -14.42 -24.25
CA ARG A 581 9.22 -13.51 -23.59
C ARG A 581 9.71 -12.43 -24.55
N CYS A 582 10.04 -11.29 -24.01
CA CYS A 582 10.77 -10.26 -24.73
C CYS A 582 12.16 -10.78 -25.11
N PRO A 583 12.65 -10.51 -26.32
CA PRO A 583 14.05 -10.80 -26.64
C PRO A 583 14.98 -10.13 -25.62
N ASP A 584 16.05 -10.82 -25.25
CA ASP A 584 17.09 -10.24 -24.40
C ASP A 584 17.76 -9.10 -25.18
N ASN A 585 17.24 -7.90 -25.01
CA ASN A 585 17.93 -6.70 -25.44
C ASN A 585 19.05 -6.44 -24.45
N ASN A 586 20.27 -6.90 -24.76
CA ASN A 586 21.51 -6.38 -24.20
C ASN A 586 21.73 -4.90 -24.61
N ALA A 587 20.66 -4.12 -24.67
CA ALA A 587 20.73 -2.69 -24.94
C ALA A 587 20.89 -1.99 -23.59
N THR A 588 22.13 -1.69 -23.32
CA THR A 588 22.64 -0.74 -22.32
C THR A 588 21.90 0.59 -22.30
#